data_e1e75a09e10970cf0f94c232ff1914c1
#
_entry.id   e1e75a09e10970cf0f94c232ff1914c1
#
_cell.length_a   1.000
_cell.length_b   1.000
_cell.length_c   1.000
_cell.angle_alpha   90.00
_cell.angle_beta   90.00
_cell.angle_gamma   90.00
#
_symmetry.space_group_name_H-M   'P 1'
#
loop_
_entity.id
_entity.type
_entity.pdbx_description
1 polymer ?
#
loop_
_entity_poly.entity_id
_entity_poly.type
_entity_poly.pdbx_seq_one_letter_code
_entity_poly.pdbx_strand_id
1 'polypeptide(L)'
;MYALNRPATLRAALWLIFPALLGGCASLKPHATAAAPAGDATALTLSAELALKHGDCRTAAEDYARAAGAGDIPLARRATEVAITCEHLPAAWTAASRWRALAPYDRDGDALYTLVALKLYRMADARAAVRDYCRGAPGESSSGAAQSPGLTAHPGRDQGVRAVVDLVSLLLGEETDASAVLAAMSAVPEPAASAPQTLILFGRLALMAYDGKRAAELAQQALSHDPADLAALGVLARAYVLRGDAEHALATAHAAVAVDAARGGLELAEVLASLDRTEEAHQELESLRGHGVPAEEIDRRLALLAFQSGDLKEAQQRFAALVAAGANNDTAQLYLADIAARDGDPESALAEYRRLYDSSVAVTARSRAAALLLDRPARTDSTRTEALTLFDDYAAEHPEAELDLAVAKAHVLADHGEAEAGLELLAAELERHPQHPTIQYDRAVILDQAGRVHESVDALEQLLAQRPDDPSLENALGYTLADHSLELPRAESLIRRALTVMPDNPAALDSLGWVHFRRGEARRAADTLERAYAIDHDAEIAAHWGEALWVSGAQGEARRVWAAALARQPDSRPLKATVARFIPDAK
;
A
#
# COMPACT_ATOMS: atom_id res chain seq x y z
N MET A 1 4.55 -5.42 -13.13
CA MET A 1 3.69 -4.24 -13.24
C MET A 1 2.93 -3.86 -11.95
N TYR A 2 3.17 -4.58 -10.85
CA TYR A 2 2.52 -4.34 -9.55
C TYR A 2 3.10 -3.17 -8.72
N ALA A 3 4.21 -2.56 -9.11
CA ALA A 3 4.89 -1.53 -8.33
C ALA A 3 4.43 -0.08 -8.63
N LEU A 4 3.76 0.18 -9.75
CA LEU A 4 3.45 1.54 -10.20
C LEU A 4 2.07 2.08 -9.80
N ASN A 5 1.22 1.28 -9.13
CA ASN A 5 -0.11 1.71 -8.69
C ASN A 5 -0.21 1.97 -7.18
N ARG A 6 0.91 2.17 -6.48
CA ARG A 6 0.88 2.71 -5.11
C ARG A 6 0.68 4.23 -5.20
N PRO A 7 -0.36 4.80 -4.60
CA PRO A 7 -0.50 6.25 -4.54
C PRO A 7 0.61 6.81 -3.65
N ALA A 8 1.57 7.48 -4.25
CA ALA A 8 2.60 8.28 -3.57
C ALA A 8 1.99 9.56 -2.94
N THR A 9 0.92 9.40 -2.18
CA THR A 9 0.20 10.53 -1.63
C THR A 9 0.06 10.38 -0.14
N LEU A 10 1.11 10.71 0.62
CA LEU A 10 0.97 11.20 2.01
C LEU A 10 2.30 11.49 2.72
N ARG A 11 3.44 11.57 2.02
CA ARG A 11 4.71 11.94 2.66
C ARG A 11 4.90 13.45 2.94
N ALA A 12 3.99 14.30 2.49
CA ALA A 12 4.21 15.77 2.55
C ALA A 12 3.71 16.48 3.82
N ALA A 13 3.17 15.81 4.83
CA ALA A 13 2.52 16.48 5.95
C ALA A 13 3.00 16.13 7.37
N LEU A 14 4.02 15.29 7.56
CA LEU A 14 4.47 14.88 8.91
C LEU A 14 5.98 14.94 9.12
N TRP A 15 6.63 15.95 8.56
CA TRP A 15 8.05 16.25 8.73
C TRP A 15 8.38 16.93 10.06
N LEU A 16 7.87 16.41 11.13
CA LEU A 16 8.46 16.61 12.45
C LEU A 16 8.24 15.30 13.22
N ILE A 17 9.34 14.52 13.37
CA ILE A 17 9.43 13.36 14.25
C ILE A 17 9.29 12.00 13.56
N PHE A 18 10.36 11.37 13.37
CA PHE A 18 10.73 9.96 13.31
C PHE A 18 10.85 9.13 12.05
N PRO A 19 11.91 8.42 12.08
CA PRO A 19 12.20 7.24 11.35
C PRO A 19 12.93 6.04 11.98
N ALA A 20 12.97 4.93 11.60
CA ALA A 20 13.23 3.61 11.36
C ALA A 20 14.08 2.57 11.89
N LEU A 21 14.29 1.34 11.67
CA LEU A 21 14.80 0.26 12.06
C LEU A 21 15.14 -1.10 11.80
N LEU A 22 15.83 -2.08 12.07
CA LEU A 22 15.78 -3.49 11.99
C LEU A 22 16.75 -4.40 12.66
N GLY A 23 16.79 -5.59 12.76
CA GLY A 23 16.54 -6.85 12.25
C GLY A 23 17.21 -8.10 12.80
N GLY A 24 16.78 -9.24 12.36
CA GLY A 24 17.48 -10.52 12.20
C GLY A 24 17.54 -11.53 13.35
N CYS A 25 16.91 -12.70 13.15
CA CYS A 25 16.86 -13.83 14.05
C CYS A 25 18.13 -14.68 14.13
N ALA A 26 18.63 -14.88 15.34
CA ALA A 26 19.21 -16.14 15.76
C ALA A 26 18.70 -16.42 17.17
N SER A 27 18.18 -17.60 17.43
CA SER A 27 17.80 -18.06 18.76
C SER A 27 19.05 -18.20 19.64
N LEU A 28 19.50 -17.09 20.22
CA LEU A 28 20.48 -17.04 21.27
C LEU A 28 19.78 -16.64 22.56
N LYS A 29 19.90 -17.49 23.58
CA LYS A 29 19.51 -17.17 24.94
C LYS A 29 20.12 -15.81 25.30
N PRO A 30 19.40 -14.94 26.04
CA PRO A 30 19.95 -13.66 26.41
C PRO A 30 21.16 -13.89 27.34
N HIS A 31 22.35 -13.77 26.81
CA HIS A 31 23.48 -13.43 27.65
C HIS A 31 23.30 -11.98 28.04
N ALA A 32 23.22 -11.72 29.34
CA ALA A 32 23.31 -10.37 29.88
C ALA A 32 24.64 -9.78 29.43
N THR A 33 24.63 -9.02 28.34
CA THR A 33 25.78 -8.21 27.92
C THR A 33 25.99 -7.15 28.99
N ALA A 34 27.15 -7.15 29.63
CA ALA A 34 27.55 -6.10 30.53
C ALA A 34 27.40 -4.75 29.82
N ALA A 35 26.77 -3.77 30.50
CA ALA A 35 26.62 -2.42 29.96
C ALA A 35 28.00 -1.86 29.57
N ALA A 36 28.11 -1.32 28.34
CA ALA A 36 29.33 -0.65 27.91
C ALA A 36 29.66 0.54 28.84
N PRO A 37 30.92 0.84 29.12
CA PRO A 37 31.26 1.96 29.99
C PRO A 37 30.79 3.29 29.37
N ALA A 38 30.37 4.24 30.19
CA ALA A 38 29.75 5.52 29.76
C ALA A 38 30.60 6.34 28.76
N GLY A 39 31.94 6.15 28.77
CA GLY A 39 32.85 6.75 27.79
C GLY A 39 32.65 6.24 26.36
N ASP A 40 32.28 4.98 26.22
CA ASP A 40 32.02 4.39 24.89
C ASP A 40 30.71 4.90 24.29
N ALA A 41 29.67 5.12 25.12
CA ALA A 41 28.39 5.64 24.65
C ALA A 41 28.51 7.06 24.07
N THR A 42 29.30 7.93 24.72
CA THR A 42 29.56 9.30 24.22
C THR A 42 30.35 9.28 22.91
N ALA A 43 31.36 8.44 22.80
CA ALA A 43 32.14 8.30 21.58
C ALA A 43 31.30 7.76 20.42
N LEU A 44 30.46 6.77 20.68
CA LEU A 44 29.53 6.21 19.70
C LEU A 44 28.49 7.23 19.24
N THR A 45 27.93 8.02 20.19
CA THR A 45 26.97 9.10 19.86
C THR A 45 27.63 10.16 18.96
N LEU A 46 28.86 10.56 19.28
CA LEU A 46 29.60 11.52 18.44
C LEU A 46 29.91 10.94 17.06
N SER A 47 30.30 9.68 16.98
CA SER A 47 30.52 8.97 15.71
C SER A 47 29.25 8.94 14.87
N ALA A 48 28.11 8.62 15.50
CA ALA A 48 26.80 8.58 14.86
C ALA A 48 26.37 9.96 14.31
N GLU A 49 26.55 11.03 15.10
CA GLU A 49 26.25 12.40 14.63
C GLU A 49 27.16 12.85 13.49
N LEU A 50 28.43 12.46 13.49
CA LEU A 50 29.33 12.72 12.36
C LEU A 50 28.92 11.92 11.12
N ALA A 51 28.52 10.66 11.30
CA ALA A 51 28.03 9.83 10.21
C ALA A 51 26.76 10.44 9.58
N LEU A 52 25.79 10.88 10.40
CA LEU A 52 24.59 11.59 9.91
C LEU A 52 24.96 12.84 9.09
N LYS A 53 25.91 13.63 9.58
CA LYS A 53 26.36 14.83 8.87
C LYS A 53 26.98 14.53 7.50
N HIS A 54 27.52 13.35 7.34
CA HIS A 54 28.13 12.87 6.08
C HIS A 54 27.19 12.01 5.24
N GLY A 55 25.92 11.83 5.66
CA GLY A 55 24.96 10.97 4.97
C GLY A 55 25.21 9.47 5.13
N ASP A 56 26.14 9.07 6.02
CA ASP A 56 26.38 7.65 6.32
C ASP A 56 25.35 7.12 7.32
N CYS A 57 24.18 6.87 6.82
CA CYS A 57 23.02 6.41 7.57
C CYS A 57 23.28 5.07 8.26
N ARG A 58 23.96 4.15 7.63
CA ARG A 58 24.24 2.84 8.21
C ARG A 58 25.09 2.95 9.48
N THR A 59 26.24 3.62 9.37
CA THR A 59 27.12 3.82 10.53
C THR A 59 26.40 4.59 11.64
N ALA A 60 25.62 5.61 11.29
CA ALA A 60 24.84 6.39 12.25
C ALA A 60 23.88 5.51 13.05
N ALA A 61 23.06 4.69 12.37
CA ALA A 61 22.10 3.81 13.00
C ALA A 61 22.76 2.75 13.90
N GLU A 62 23.83 2.11 13.41
CA GLU A 62 24.56 1.08 14.16
C GLU A 62 25.22 1.66 15.42
N ASP A 63 25.87 2.82 15.31
CA ASP A 63 26.56 3.47 16.42
C ASP A 63 25.58 3.98 17.47
N TYR A 64 24.46 4.58 17.05
CA TYR A 64 23.41 5.00 17.97
C TYR A 64 22.76 3.80 18.68
N ALA A 65 22.49 2.70 17.99
CA ALA A 65 21.93 1.50 18.62
C ALA A 65 22.88 0.88 19.66
N ARG A 66 24.19 0.88 19.37
CA ARG A 66 25.21 0.46 20.35
C ARG A 66 25.29 1.41 21.53
N ALA A 67 25.26 2.72 21.30
CA ALA A 67 25.24 3.73 22.36
C ALA A 67 24.04 3.59 23.28
N ALA A 68 22.87 3.32 22.71
CA ALA A 68 21.62 3.11 23.47
C ALA A 68 21.67 1.92 24.42
N GLY A 69 22.50 0.91 24.16
CA GLY A 69 22.69 -0.24 25.03
C GLY A 69 23.14 0.11 26.45
N ALA A 70 23.96 1.15 26.60
CA ALA A 70 24.44 1.68 27.88
C ALA A 70 23.74 2.98 28.30
N GLY A 71 22.85 3.53 27.42
CA GLY A 71 22.25 4.84 27.57
C GLY A 71 20.99 4.89 28.40
N ASP A 72 20.54 6.10 28.60
CA ASP A 72 19.27 6.47 29.22
C ASP A 72 18.12 6.53 28.20
N ILE A 73 16.91 6.90 28.68
CA ILE A 73 15.72 7.01 27.84
C ILE A 73 15.91 8.00 26.68
N PRO A 74 16.42 9.25 26.85
CA PRO A 74 16.67 10.17 25.75
C PRO A 74 17.57 9.59 24.65
N LEU A 75 18.62 8.87 25.02
CA LEU A 75 19.54 8.27 24.05
C LEU A 75 18.89 7.08 23.33
N ALA A 76 18.16 6.22 24.05
CA ALA A 76 17.42 5.12 23.44
C ALA A 76 16.33 5.62 22.47
N ARG A 77 15.63 6.70 22.85
CA ARG A 77 14.69 7.42 21.98
C ARG A 77 15.41 7.91 20.72
N ARG A 78 16.45 8.72 20.85
CA ARG A 78 17.20 9.27 19.72
C ARG A 78 17.75 8.17 18.80
N ALA A 79 18.28 7.09 19.37
CA ALA A 79 18.77 5.93 18.62
C ALA A 79 17.64 5.26 17.82
N THR A 80 16.46 5.13 18.42
CA THR A 80 15.27 4.63 17.71
C THR A 80 14.92 5.57 16.57
N GLU A 81 14.81 6.84 16.81
CA GLU A 81 14.50 7.85 15.83
C GLU A 81 15.50 7.81 14.67
N VAL A 82 16.78 7.89 14.90
CA VAL A 82 17.82 7.88 13.86
C VAL A 82 17.79 6.60 13.07
N ALA A 83 17.78 5.46 13.76
CA ALA A 83 17.76 4.19 13.09
C ALA A 83 16.52 4.02 12.24
N ILE A 84 15.41 4.71 12.50
CA ILE A 84 14.21 4.87 11.70
C ILE A 84 14.42 5.86 10.53
N THR A 85 15.07 7.01 10.60
CA THR A 85 15.41 7.85 9.45
C THR A 85 16.32 7.10 8.48
N CYS A 86 17.17 6.32 9.00
CA CYS A 86 18.14 5.59 8.23
C CYS A 86 17.61 4.26 7.68
N GLU A 87 16.33 3.97 7.89
CA GLU A 87 15.70 2.71 7.48
C GLU A 87 16.54 1.47 7.81
N HIS A 88 17.31 1.54 8.93
CA HIS A 88 18.18 0.46 9.37
C HIS A 88 17.44 -0.40 10.40
N LEU A 89 16.61 -1.31 9.92
CA LEU A 89 15.74 -2.16 10.71
C LEU A 89 16.45 -3.00 11.81
N PRO A 90 17.77 -3.50 11.81
CA PRO A 90 18.46 -4.07 12.94
C PRO A 90 18.68 -3.11 14.12
N ALA A 91 19.17 -1.95 13.82
CA ALA A 91 19.55 -1.02 14.85
C ALA A 91 18.35 -0.56 15.66
N ALA A 92 17.27 -0.30 15.05
CA ALA A 92 16.18 0.26 15.73
C ALA A 92 15.29 -0.76 16.44
N TRP A 93 15.18 -2.04 15.99
CA TRP A 93 14.66 -3.09 16.87
C TRP A 93 15.44 -3.10 18.20
N THR A 94 16.77 -3.01 18.11
CA THR A 94 17.64 -2.93 19.27
C THR A 94 17.34 -1.70 20.12
N ALA A 95 17.27 -0.52 19.51
CA ALA A 95 17.04 0.74 20.19
C ALA A 95 15.62 0.85 20.77
N ALA A 96 14.58 0.51 20.01
CA ALA A 96 13.20 0.53 20.47
C ALA A 96 12.96 -0.49 21.59
N SER A 97 13.55 -1.68 21.51
CA SER A 97 13.49 -2.67 22.59
C SER A 97 14.15 -2.14 23.87
N ARG A 98 15.26 -1.42 23.72
CA ARG A 98 15.94 -0.79 24.87
C ARG A 98 15.10 0.34 25.45
N TRP A 99 14.51 1.20 24.61
CA TRP A 99 13.63 2.26 25.07
C TRP A 99 12.45 1.70 25.88
N ARG A 100 11.75 0.71 25.31
CA ARG A 100 10.62 0.07 25.99
C ARG A 100 11.03 -0.60 27.30
N ALA A 101 12.23 -1.18 27.38
CA ALA A 101 12.74 -1.76 28.63
C ALA A 101 13.06 -0.70 29.70
N LEU A 102 13.51 0.49 29.30
CA LEU A 102 13.83 1.59 30.21
C LEU A 102 12.60 2.38 30.66
N ALA A 103 11.62 2.51 29.79
CA ALA A 103 10.38 3.25 30.02
C ALA A 103 9.16 2.41 29.62
N PRO A 104 8.81 1.38 30.42
CA PRO A 104 7.59 0.62 30.19
C PRO A 104 6.37 1.56 30.24
N TYR A 105 5.47 1.44 29.26
CA TYR A 105 4.26 2.28 29.11
C TYR A 105 4.52 3.71 28.62
N ASP A 106 5.72 4.02 28.11
CA ASP A 106 5.94 5.24 27.32
C ASP A 106 5.23 5.09 25.99
N ARG A 107 4.23 5.94 25.73
CA ARG A 107 3.38 5.81 24.53
C ARG A 107 4.16 5.98 23.23
N ASP A 108 5.09 6.94 23.18
CA ASP A 108 5.91 7.14 21.99
C ASP A 108 6.80 5.89 21.74
N GLY A 109 7.36 5.35 22.84
CA GLY A 109 8.18 4.14 22.80
C GLY A 109 7.39 2.91 22.35
N ASP A 110 6.17 2.71 22.86
CA ASP A 110 5.30 1.59 22.48
C ASP A 110 4.78 1.74 21.03
N ALA A 111 4.48 2.97 20.59
CA ALA A 111 4.03 3.22 19.22
C ALA A 111 5.12 2.88 18.21
N LEU A 112 6.35 3.36 18.41
CA LEU A 112 7.47 3.08 17.51
C LEU A 112 7.93 1.63 17.61
N TYR A 113 7.90 1.03 18.79
CA TYR A 113 8.15 -0.40 18.92
C TYR A 113 7.11 -1.23 18.14
N THR A 114 5.83 -0.80 18.16
CA THR A 114 4.77 -1.44 17.37
C THR A 114 5.05 -1.34 15.88
N LEU A 115 5.38 -0.13 15.41
CA LEU A 115 5.74 0.11 14.00
C LEU A 115 6.84 -0.85 13.54
N VAL A 116 7.88 -0.92 14.37
CA VAL A 116 9.06 -1.75 14.08
C VAL A 116 8.76 -3.22 14.08
N ALA A 117 7.96 -3.66 15.06
CA ALA A 117 7.52 -5.05 15.15
C ALA A 117 6.67 -5.43 13.93
N LEU A 118 5.82 -4.52 13.43
CA LEU A 118 5.01 -4.76 12.23
C LEU A 118 5.87 -4.80 10.96
N LYS A 119 6.76 -3.83 10.75
CA LYS A 119 7.71 -3.88 9.62
C LYS A 119 8.58 -5.15 9.63
N LEU A 120 8.72 -5.81 10.78
CA LEU A 120 9.41 -7.09 10.98
C LEU A 120 8.51 -8.32 10.99
N TYR A 121 7.19 -8.15 10.81
CA TYR A 121 6.19 -9.21 10.99
C TYR A 121 6.29 -9.94 12.35
N ARG A 122 6.77 -9.24 13.38
CA ARG A 122 6.84 -9.74 14.77
C ARG A 122 5.50 -9.54 15.47
N MET A 123 4.48 -10.24 15.03
CA MET A 123 3.08 -10.01 15.41
C MET A 123 2.82 -10.17 16.92
N ALA A 124 3.53 -11.08 17.60
CA ALA A 124 3.39 -11.26 19.04
C ALA A 124 3.88 -10.03 19.82
N ASP A 125 5.01 -9.48 19.38
CA ASP A 125 5.61 -8.27 19.97
C ASP A 125 4.75 -7.04 19.67
N ALA A 126 4.25 -6.90 18.44
CA ALA A 126 3.34 -5.82 18.05
C ALA A 126 2.06 -5.83 18.92
N ARG A 127 1.40 -6.98 19.06
CA ARG A 127 0.20 -7.12 19.90
C ARG A 127 0.48 -6.80 21.38
N ALA A 128 1.65 -7.16 21.89
CA ALA A 128 2.03 -6.80 23.26
C ALA A 128 2.16 -5.29 23.42
N ALA A 129 2.82 -4.62 22.47
CA ALA A 129 3.00 -3.17 22.51
C ALA A 129 1.67 -2.41 22.31
N VAL A 130 0.79 -2.84 21.42
CA VAL A 130 -0.57 -2.28 21.27
C VAL A 130 -1.35 -2.33 22.59
N ARG A 131 -1.29 -3.45 23.32
CA ARG A 131 -1.96 -3.55 24.63
C ARG A 131 -1.41 -2.54 25.63
N ASP A 132 -0.10 -2.40 25.70
CA ASP A 132 0.56 -1.50 26.65
C ASP A 132 0.31 -0.04 26.28
N TYR A 133 0.41 0.31 25.00
CA TYR A 133 0.07 1.63 24.47
C TYR A 133 -1.37 2.07 24.81
N CYS A 134 -2.34 1.16 24.64
CA CYS A 134 -3.75 1.47 24.92
C CYS A 134 -4.07 1.52 26.42
N ARG A 135 -3.32 0.81 27.28
CA ARG A 135 -3.51 0.82 28.73
C ARG A 135 -2.92 2.05 29.41
N GLY A 136 -1.81 2.58 28.89
CA GLY A 136 -1.03 3.63 29.55
C GLY A 136 -0.38 3.16 30.86
N ALA A 137 0.28 4.07 31.58
CA ALA A 137 0.94 3.76 32.81
C ALA A 137 -0.05 3.36 33.94
N PRO A 138 0.27 2.35 34.76
CA PRO A 138 -0.53 1.99 35.92
C PRO A 138 -0.62 3.19 36.87
N GLY A 139 -1.79 3.80 37.00
CA GLY A 139 -2.02 4.94 37.91
C GLY A 139 -2.38 6.27 37.21
N GLU A 140 -2.31 6.37 35.91
CA GLU A 140 -2.84 7.51 35.13
C GLU A 140 -4.39 7.45 34.99
N SER A 141 -5.10 7.32 36.09
CA SER A 141 -6.54 7.54 36.15
C SER A 141 -6.81 9.05 36.11
N SER A 142 -7.26 9.58 34.99
CA SER A 142 -8.12 10.77 34.78
C SER A 142 -8.03 11.94 35.80
N SER A 143 -6.84 12.40 36.21
CA SER A 143 -6.74 13.53 37.15
C SER A 143 -6.40 14.87 36.46
N GLY A 144 -6.91 15.13 35.23
CA GLY A 144 -6.54 16.36 34.51
C GLY A 144 -7.58 16.97 33.58
N ALA A 145 -8.73 16.38 33.38
CA ALA A 145 -9.77 16.96 32.54
C ALA A 145 -10.79 17.75 33.36
N ALA A 146 -10.74 19.08 33.26
CA ALA A 146 -11.77 19.96 33.79
C ALA A 146 -13.16 19.55 33.25
N GLN A 147 -14.04 19.16 34.16
CA GLN A 147 -15.40 18.75 33.83
C GLN A 147 -16.21 19.96 33.33
N SER A 148 -16.55 19.97 32.06
CA SER A 148 -17.67 20.77 31.57
C SER A 148 -18.97 20.00 31.86
N PRO A 149 -19.96 20.56 32.56
CA PRO A 149 -21.18 19.86 32.91
C PRO A 149 -22.09 19.79 31.67
N GLY A 150 -22.38 18.59 31.20
CA GLY A 150 -23.46 18.41 30.22
C GLY A 150 -23.37 17.23 29.25
N LEU A 151 -22.28 16.46 29.20
CA LEU A 151 -22.19 15.26 28.37
C LEU A 151 -21.85 14.04 29.25
N THR A 152 -22.61 12.96 29.10
CA THR A 152 -22.33 11.66 29.73
C THR A 152 -21.13 10.96 29.03
N ALA A 153 -19.97 11.61 29.00
CA ALA A 153 -18.75 11.05 28.48
C ALA A 153 -18.14 10.11 29.54
N HIS A 154 -17.80 8.89 29.14
CA HIS A 154 -16.98 7.98 29.93
C HIS A 154 -15.49 8.30 29.63
N PRO A 155 -14.79 9.09 30.47
CA PRO A 155 -13.48 9.67 30.13
C PRO A 155 -12.42 8.62 29.78
N GLY A 156 -12.49 7.43 30.36
CA GLY A 156 -11.57 6.34 30.03
C GLY A 156 -11.81 5.67 28.68
N ARG A 157 -13.07 5.64 28.21
CA ARG A 157 -13.42 5.08 26.88
C ARG A 157 -12.94 5.99 25.76
N ASP A 158 -13.19 7.29 25.88
CA ASP A 158 -12.80 8.28 24.87
C ASP A 158 -11.28 8.40 24.74
N GLN A 159 -10.55 8.28 25.85
CA GLN A 159 -9.10 8.26 25.83
C GLN A 159 -8.54 7.01 25.15
N GLY A 160 -9.14 5.84 25.39
CA GLY A 160 -8.76 4.59 24.72
C GLY A 160 -9.02 4.63 23.21
N VAL A 161 -10.17 5.16 22.80
CA VAL A 161 -10.50 5.33 21.36
C VAL A 161 -9.51 6.27 20.66
N ARG A 162 -9.17 7.41 21.27
CA ARG A 162 -8.17 8.33 20.72
C ARG A 162 -6.81 7.66 20.56
N ALA A 163 -6.35 6.93 21.57
CA ALA A 163 -5.10 6.20 21.51
C ALA A 163 -5.07 5.20 20.31
N VAL A 164 -6.18 4.48 20.07
CA VAL A 164 -6.29 3.58 18.93
C VAL A 164 -6.22 4.34 17.60
N VAL A 165 -6.94 5.45 17.48
CA VAL A 165 -6.93 6.28 16.25
C VAL A 165 -5.54 6.83 15.98
N ASP A 166 -4.87 7.37 17.02
CA ASP A 166 -3.52 7.95 16.91
C ASP A 166 -2.51 6.89 16.46
N LEU A 167 -2.55 5.69 17.09
CA LEU A 167 -1.66 4.59 16.73
C LEU A 167 -1.89 4.09 15.29
N VAL A 168 -3.14 3.86 14.90
CA VAL A 168 -3.46 3.41 13.53
C VAL A 168 -3.05 4.47 12.51
N SER A 169 -3.26 5.76 12.79
CA SER A 169 -2.85 6.84 11.91
C SER A 169 -1.33 6.88 11.73
N LEU A 170 -0.56 6.71 12.81
CA LEU A 170 0.89 6.60 12.73
C LEU A 170 1.32 5.40 11.88
N LEU A 171 0.78 4.22 12.15
CA LEU A 171 1.17 2.99 11.47
C LEU A 171 0.87 3.04 9.96
N LEU A 172 -0.30 3.56 9.58
CA LEU A 172 -0.66 3.71 8.16
C LEU A 172 0.14 4.83 7.47
N GLY A 173 0.48 5.89 8.19
CA GLY A 173 1.34 6.97 7.69
C GLY A 173 2.76 6.50 7.35
N GLU A 174 3.21 5.42 7.97
CA GLU A 174 4.50 4.78 7.72
C GLU A 174 4.40 3.58 6.74
N GLU A 175 3.37 3.57 5.90
CA GLU A 175 3.12 2.57 4.84
C GLU A 175 3.12 1.11 5.35
N THR A 176 2.70 0.89 6.60
CA THR A 176 2.61 -0.46 7.15
C THR A 176 1.43 -1.20 6.53
N ASP A 177 1.61 -2.48 6.26
CA ASP A 177 0.56 -3.34 5.70
C ASP A 177 -0.72 -3.34 6.54
N ALA A 178 -1.87 -3.05 5.92
CA ALA A 178 -3.15 -2.90 6.62
C ALA A 178 -3.61 -4.20 7.29
N SER A 179 -3.27 -5.37 6.74
CA SER A 179 -3.61 -6.67 7.32
C SER A 179 -2.81 -6.92 8.59
N ALA A 180 -1.54 -6.56 8.59
CA ALA A 180 -0.67 -6.63 9.76
C ALA A 180 -1.12 -5.66 10.85
N VAL A 181 -1.49 -4.41 10.49
CA VAL A 181 -2.08 -3.44 11.42
C VAL A 181 -3.36 -3.98 12.02
N LEU A 182 -4.31 -4.45 11.21
CA LEU A 182 -5.58 -5.02 11.68
C LEU A 182 -5.35 -6.19 12.63
N ALA A 183 -4.44 -7.10 12.28
CA ALA A 183 -4.09 -8.25 13.12
C ALA A 183 -3.47 -7.84 14.46
N ALA A 184 -2.68 -6.77 14.51
CA ALA A 184 -2.13 -6.23 15.75
C ALA A 184 -3.21 -5.55 16.61
N MET A 185 -4.16 -4.84 15.97
CA MET A 185 -5.28 -4.18 16.65
C MET A 185 -6.24 -5.15 17.34
N SER A 186 -6.19 -6.45 17.05
CA SER A 186 -6.89 -7.48 17.82
C SER A 186 -6.50 -7.51 19.33
N ALA A 187 -5.40 -6.88 19.68
CA ALA A 187 -4.92 -6.77 21.07
C ALA A 187 -5.43 -5.52 21.82
N VAL A 188 -6.19 -4.64 21.18
CA VAL A 188 -6.82 -3.48 21.82
C VAL A 188 -7.76 -3.94 22.93
N PRO A 189 -7.61 -3.43 24.17
CA PRO A 189 -8.44 -3.87 25.30
C PRO A 189 -9.84 -3.24 25.26
N GLU A 190 -10.80 -3.91 25.91
CA GLU A 190 -12.10 -3.34 26.20
C GLU A 190 -12.01 -2.20 27.25
N PRO A 191 -12.89 -1.19 27.21
CA PRO A 191 -14.03 -1.03 26.30
C PRO A 191 -13.69 -0.30 24.97
N ALA A 192 -12.42 0.01 24.70
CA ALA A 192 -12.02 0.73 23.49
C ALA A 192 -12.25 -0.11 22.22
N ALA A 193 -12.01 -1.42 22.28
CA ALA A 193 -12.17 -2.32 21.14
C ALA A 193 -13.62 -2.37 20.61
N SER A 194 -14.63 -2.33 21.49
CA SER A 194 -16.06 -2.37 21.14
C SER A 194 -16.70 -0.98 20.94
N ALA A 195 -15.91 0.08 20.99
CA ALA A 195 -16.43 1.43 20.74
C ALA A 195 -16.82 1.58 19.26
N PRO A 196 -17.98 2.19 18.91
CA PRO A 196 -18.43 2.32 17.52
C PRO A 196 -17.37 2.92 16.60
N GLN A 197 -16.67 3.95 17.02
CA GLN A 197 -15.62 4.61 16.25
C GLN A 197 -14.45 3.66 15.96
N THR A 198 -14.07 2.84 16.93
CA THR A 198 -13.02 1.82 16.78
C THR A 198 -13.46 0.70 15.84
N LEU A 199 -14.71 0.24 15.96
CA LEU A 199 -15.30 -0.77 15.07
C LEU A 199 -15.31 -0.29 13.62
N ILE A 200 -15.69 0.97 13.36
CA ILE A 200 -15.66 1.58 12.03
C ILE A 200 -14.23 1.69 11.51
N LEU A 201 -13.28 2.13 12.34
CA LEU A 201 -11.87 2.20 11.97
C LEU A 201 -11.32 0.82 11.60
N PHE A 202 -11.59 -0.19 12.41
CA PHE A 202 -11.18 -1.57 12.11
C PHE A 202 -11.90 -2.15 10.89
N GLY A 203 -13.15 -1.76 10.66
CA GLY A 203 -13.87 -2.09 9.44
C GLY A 203 -13.20 -1.51 8.19
N ARG A 204 -12.73 -0.26 8.25
CA ARG A 204 -11.94 0.37 7.17
C ARG A 204 -10.59 -0.33 6.96
N LEU A 205 -9.89 -0.68 8.04
CA LEU A 205 -8.67 -1.48 7.95
C LEU A 205 -8.92 -2.84 7.29
N ALA A 206 -10.05 -3.48 7.62
CA ALA A 206 -10.43 -4.76 7.02
C ALA A 206 -10.74 -4.60 5.51
N LEU A 207 -11.35 -3.51 5.08
CA LEU A 207 -11.51 -3.20 3.64
C LEU A 207 -10.15 -3.02 2.95
N MET A 208 -9.23 -2.27 3.57
CA MET A 208 -7.86 -2.09 3.03
C MET A 208 -7.07 -3.40 2.99
N ALA A 209 -7.35 -4.32 3.93
CA ALA A 209 -6.77 -5.67 3.98
C ALA A 209 -7.51 -6.67 3.06
N TYR A 210 -8.48 -6.23 2.26
CA TYR A 210 -9.30 -7.11 1.42
C TYR A 210 -9.98 -8.25 2.22
N ASP A 211 -10.44 -7.96 3.44
CA ASP A 211 -11.27 -8.85 4.25
C ASP A 211 -12.70 -8.30 4.37
N GLY A 212 -13.47 -8.46 3.31
CA GLY A 212 -14.85 -7.98 3.23
C GLY A 212 -15.77 -8.64 4.25
N LYS A 213 -15.49 -9.89 4.65
CA LYS A 213 -16.24 -10.56 5.71
C LYS A 213 -16.03 -9.86 7.05
N ARG A 214 -14.78 -9.64 7.42
CA ARG A 214 -14.44 -8.98 8.69
C ARG A 214 -14.93 -7.53 8.73
N ALA A 215 -14.80 -6.83 7.60
CA ALA A 215 -15.33 -5.47 7.45
C ALA A 215 -16.85 -5.41 7.69
N ALA A 216 -17.62 -6.34 7.09
CA ALA A 216 -19.05 -6.43 7.30
C ALA A 216 -19.43 -6.74 8.76
N GLU A 217 -18.75 -7.69 9.41
CA GLU A 217 -18.97 -8.02 10.81
C GLU A 217 -18.75 -6.81 11.73
N LEU A 218 -17.67 -6.07 11.53
CA LEU A 218 -17.33 -4.88 12.33
C LEU A 218 -18.34 -3.74 12.10
N ALA A 219 -18.70 -3.49 10.84
CA ALA A 219 -19.70 -2.48 10.50
C ALA A 219 -21.08 -2.82 11.08
N GLN A 220 -21.52 -4.07 11.01
CA GLN A 220 -22.78 -4.52 11.62
C GLN A 220 -22.77 -4.36 13.15
N GLN A 221 -21.64 -4.64 13.80
CA GLN A 221 -21.50 -4.36 15.23
C GLN A 221 -21.63 -2.86 15.53
N ALA A 222 -20.99 -1.98 14.74
CA ALA A 222 -21.16 -0.54 14.90
C ALA A 222 -22.62 -0.10 14.71
N LEU A 223 -23.29 -0.60 13.68
CA LEU A 223 -24.70 -0.33 13.39
C LEU A 223 -25.67 -0.86 14.46
N SER A 224 -25.27 -1.85 15.26
CA SER A 224 -26.05 -2.28 16.42
C SER A 224 -26.15 -1.21 17.51
N HIS A 225 -25.22 -0.27 17.56
CA HIS A 225 -25.24 0.88 18.48
C HIS A 225 -25.96 2.08 17.88
N ASP A 226 -25.79 2.35 16.61
CA ASP A 226 -26.48 3.40 15.85
C ASP A 226 -26.77 2.90 14.43
N PRO A 227 -28.01 2.50 14.15
CA PRO A 227 -28.42 2.04 12.81
C PRO A 227 -28.32 3.11 11.71
N ALA A 228 -28.18 4.38 12.08
CA ALA A 228 -28.08 5.51 11.16
C ALA A 228 -26.63 6.05 11.04
N ASP A 229 -25.62 5.34 11.54
CA ASP A 229 -24.23 5.75 11.39
C ASP A 229 -23.77 5.61 9.93
N LEU A 230 -23.62 6.74 9.25
CA LEU A 230 -23.24 6.81 7.83
C LEU A 230 -21.87 6.18 7.55
N ALA A 231 -20.92 6.32 8.45
CA ALA A 231 -19.59 5.75 8.23
C ALA A 231 -19.62 4.22 8.32
N ALA A 232 -20.43 3.69 9.24
CA ALA A 232 -20.65 2.24 9.36
C ALA A 232 -21.44 1.69 8.16
N LEU A 233 -22.47 2.42 7.67
CA LEU A 233 -23.19 2.05 6.43
C LEU A 233 -22.24 2.05 5.21
N GLY A 234 -21.38 3.04 5.06
CA GLY A 234 -20.39 3.10 3.99
C GLY A 234 -19.38 1.93 4.04
N VAL A 235 -18.88 1.58 5.23
CA VAL A 235 -18.03 0.39 5.40
C VAL A 235 -18.77 -0.89 5.02
N LEU A 236 -20.04 -1.03 5.47
CA LEU A 236 -20.84 -2.23 5.19
C LEU A 236 -21.14 -2.38 3.69
N ALA A 237 -21.50 -1.28 3.01
CA ALA A 237 -21.78 -1.29 1.58
C ALA A 237 -20.57 -1.74 0.76
N ARG A 238 -19.39 -1.17 1.06
CA ARG A 238 -18.12 -1.56 0.41
C ARG A 238 -17.68 -2.98 0.75
N ALA A 239 -17.96 -3.45 1.97
CA ALA A 239 -17.72 -4.84 2.35
C ALA A 239 -18.56 -5.82 1.51
N TYR A 240 -19.79 -5.48 1.20
CA TYR A 240 -20.62 -6.27 0.30
C TYR A 240 -20.14 -6.24 -1.16
N VAL A 241 -19.66 -5.07 -1.65
CA VAL A 241 -19.01 -4.98 -2.97
C VAL A 241 -17.83 -5.94 -3.04
N LEU A 242 -16.93 -5.89 -2.06
CA LEU A 242 -15.75 -6.74 -2.00
C LEU A 242 -16.08 -8.23 -2.01
N ARG A 243 -17.23 -8.60 -1.45
CA ARG A 243 -17.74 -9.98 -1.42
C ARG A 243 -18.54 -10.38 -2.66
N GLY A 244 -18.70 -9.47 -3.63
CA GLY A 244 -19.52 -9.68 -4.82
C GLY A 244 -21.04 -9.70 -4.56
N ASP A 245 -21.48 -9.18 -3.42
CA ASP A 245 -22.90 -9.14 -3.02
C ASP A 245 -23.51 -7.78 -3.41
N ALA A 246 -23.75 -7.61 -4.70
CA ALA A 246 -24.25 -6.36 -5.26
C ALA A 246 -25.63 -5.94 -4.71
N GLU A 247 -26.50 -6.90 -4.40
CA GLU A 247 -27.83 -6.61 -3.89
C GLU A 247 -27.77 -5.94 -2.51
N HIS A 248 -27.03 -6.54 -1.57
CA HIS A 248 -26.88 -5.98 -0.24
C HIS A 248 -26.03 -4.70 -0.25
N ALA A 249 -25.05 -4.58 -1.14
CA ALA A 249 -24.27 -3.36 -1.31
C ALA A 249 -25.16 -2.17 -1.67
N LEU A 250 -25.99 -2.31 -2.69
CA LEU A 250 -26.93 -1.26 -3.12
C LEU A 250 -28.00 -0.96 -2.06
N ALA A 251 -28.58 -2.00 -1.44
CA ALA A 251 -29.56 -1.80 -0.37
C ALA A 251 -28.97 -1.00 0.80
N THR A 252 -27.73 -1.29 1.18
CA THR A 252 -27.01 -0.57 2.25
C THR A 252 -26.68 0.87 1.84
N ALA A 253 -26.22 1.09 0.61
CA ALA A 253 -25.93 2.43 0.09
C ALA A 253 -27.23 3.29 0.02
N HIS A 254 -28.36 2.73 -0.41
CA HIS A 254 -29.65 3.43 -0.35
C HIS A 254 -30.11 3.72 1.09
N ALA A 255 -29.79 2.86 2.06
CA ALA A 255 -30.01 3.18 3.47
C ALA A 255 -29.17 4.38 3.93
N ALA A 256 -27.93 4.51 3.46
CA ALA A 256 -27.11 5.70 3.72
C ALA A 256 -27.71 6.98 3.10
N VAL A 257 -28.25 6.91 1.87
CA VAL A 257 -28.97 8.03 1.24
C VAL A 257 -30.18 8.46 2.05
N ALA A 258 -30.90 7.50 2.64
CA ALA A 258 -32.07 7.80 3.48
C ALA A 258 -31.70 8.52 4.79
N VAL A 259 -30.48 8.34 5.29
CA VAL A 259 -29.96 9.04 6.48
C VAL A 259 -29.48 10.44 6.13
N ASP A 260 -28.68 10.58 5.07
CA ASP A 260 -28.15 11.84 4.59
C ASP A 260 -28.03 11.77 3.06
N ALA A 261 -28.90 12.51 2.36
CA ALA A 261 -28.97 12.46 0.90
C ALA A 261 -27.65 12.87 0.23
N ALA A 262 -26.91 13.84 0.78
CA ALA A 262 -25.66 14.32 0.20
C ALA A 262 -24.53 13.32 0.39
N ARG A 263 -24.26 12.94 1.62
CA ARG A 263 -23.17 12.02 1.96
C ARG A 263 -23.47 10.58 1.53
N GLY A 264 -24.69 10.12 1.75
CA GLY A 264 -25.12 8.79 1.33
C GLY A 264 -25.16 8.67 -0.20
N GLY A 265 -25.50 9.74 -0.93
CA GLY A 265 -25.44 9.77 -2.38
C GLY A 265 -24.01 9.61 -2.91
N LEU A 266 -23.00 10.19 -2.24
CA LEU A 266 -21.58 9.94 -2.58
C LEU A 266 -21.19 8.48 -2.39
N GLU A 267 -21.64 7.84 -1.30
CA GLU A 267 -21.38 6.42 -1.06
C GLU A 267 -22.15 5.54 -2.09
N LEU A 268 -23.38 5.90 -2.46
CA LEU A 268 -24.12 5.19 -3.51
C LEU A 268 -23.42 5.28 -4.85
N ALA A 269 -22.95 6.46 -5.23
CA ALA A 269 -22.19 6.64 -6.47
C ALA A 269 -20.90 5.82 -6.50
N GLU A 270 -20.18 5.72 -5.37
CA GLU A 270 -18.99 4.90 -5.24
C GLU A 270 -19.30 3.40 -5.38
N VAL A 271 -20.39 2.94 -4.74
CA VAL A 271 -20.86 1.55 -4.86
C VAL A 271 -21.27 1.25 -6.30
N LEU A 272 -22.03 2.13 -6.96
CA LEU A 272 -22.44 1.97 -8.35
C LEU A 272 -21.23 1.89 -9.29
N ALA A 273 -20.24 2.76 -9.11
CA ALA A 273 -18.99 2.74 -9.87
C ALA A 273 -18.23 1.42 -9.69
N SER A 274 -18.12 0.94 -8.45
CA SER A 274 -17.45 -0.34 -8.12
C SER A 274 -18.19 -1.55 -8.69
N LEU A 275 -19.48 -1.44 -8.98
CA LEU A 275 -20.31 -2.47 -9.61
C LEU A 275 -20.40 -2.32 -11.15
N ASP A 276 -19.54 -1.52 -11.77
CA ASP A 276 -19.57 -1.20 -13.21
C ASP A 276 -20.87 -0.52 -13.72
N ARG A 277 -21.67 0.04 -12.81
CA ARG A 277 -22.88 0.78 -13.14
C ARG A 277 -22.54 2.25 -13.40
N THR A 278 -21.62 2.48 -14.32
CA THR A 278 -20.98 3.79 -14.58
C THR A 278 -21.99 4.90 -14.87
N GLU A 279 -22.98 4.62 -15.73
CA GLU A 279 -24.00 5.62 -16.09
C GLU A 279 -24.87 6.01 -14.89
N GLU A 280 -25.23 5.06 -14.03
CA GLU A 280 -26.01 5.33 -12.83
C GLU A 280 -25.17 6.07 -11.78
N ALA A 281 -23.89 5.74 -11.65
CA ALA A 281 -22.96 6.47 -10.80
C ALA A 281 -22.83 7.94 -11.25
N HIS A 282 -22.73 8.16 -12.56
CA HIS A 282 -22.67 9.50 -13.14
C HIS A 282 -23.95 10.29 -12.84
N GLN A 283 -25.13 9.70 -13.08
CA GLN A 283 -26.40 10.34 -12.80
C GLN A 283 -26.56 10.67 -11.32
N GLU A 284 -26.16 9.78 -10.43
CA GLU A 284 -26.21 10.02 -8.99
C GLU A 284 -25.31 11.19 -8.60
N LEU A 285 -24.05 11.23 -9.07
CA LEU A 285 -23.13 12.34 -8.81
C LEU A 285 -23.67 13.69 -9.32
N GLU A 286 -24.20 13.73 -10.55
CA GLU A 286 -24.81 14.96 -11.08
C GLU A 286 -26.06 15.38 -10.28
N SER A 287 -26.84 14.44 -9.76
CA SER A 287 -28.02 14.72 -8.92
C SER A 287 -27.65 15.43 -7.62
N LEU A 288 -26.42 15.24 -7.13
CA LEU A 288 -25.94 15.86 -5.90
C LEU A 288 -25.56 17.33 -6.06
N ARG A 289 -25.53 17.88 -7.28
CA ARG A 289 -25.24 19.29 -7.51
C ARG A 289 -26.28 20.18 -6.85
N GLY A 290 -25.82 21.13 -6.04
CA GLY A 290 -26.69 22.02 -5.29
C GLY A 290 -27.35 21.43 -4.04
N HIS A 291 -27.04 20.16 -3.70
CA HIS A 291 -27.59 19.47 -2.53
C HIS A 291 -26.59 19.37 -1.35
N GLY A 292 -25.69 20.33 -1.25
CA GLY A 292 -24.76 20.44 -0.10
C GLY A 292 -23.41 19.74 -0.30
N VAL A 293 -23.18 19.08 -1.44
CA VAL A 293 -21.87 18.57 -1.82
C VAL A 293 -21.10 19.64 -2.58
N PRO A 294 -19.82 19.90 -2.25
CA PRO A 294 -18.99 20.85 -3.02
C PRO A 294 -18.90 20.41 -4.50
N ALA A 295 -19.06 21.37 -5.42
CA ALA A 295 -18.98 21.09 -6.85
C ALA A 295 -17.64 20.47 -7.27
N GLU A 296 -16.53 20.92 -6.66
CA GLU A 296 -15.20 20.36 -6.87
C GLU A 296 -15.12 18.86 -6.54
N GLU A 297 -15.77 18.42 -5.45
CA GLU A 297 -15.79 17.00 -5.05
C GLU A 297 -16.57 16.16 -6.08
N ILE A 298 -17.70 16.69 -6.57
CA ILE A 298 -18.50 16.03 -7.62
C ILE A 298 -17.68 15.94 -8.91
N ASP A 299 -17.08 17.05 -9.34
CA ASP A 299 -16.30 17.09 -10.58
C ASP A 299 -15.08 16.19 -10.52
N ARG A 300 -14.42 16.06 -9.37
CA ARG A 300 -13.31 15.12 -9.17
C ARG A 300 -13.77 13.66 -9.32
N ARG A 301 -14.88 13.28 -8.70
CA ARG A 301 -15.43 11.92 -8.80
C ARG A 301 -15.90 11.60 -10.22
N LEU A 302 -16.54 12.55 -10.89
CA LEU A 302 -16.93 12.40 -12.29
C LEU A 302 -15.72 12.29 -13.23
N ALA A 303 -14.67 13.06 -12.99
CA ALA A 303 -13.42 12.99 -13.75
C ALA A 303 -12.75 11.60 -13.62
N LEU A 304 -12.69 11.08 -12.39
CA LEU A 304 -12.15 9.74 -12.12
C LEU A 304 -13.02 8.64 -12.76
N LEU A 305 -14.34 8.75 -12.65
CA LEU A 305 -15.28 7.81 -13.25
C LEU A 305 -15.14 7.77 -14.78
N ALA A 306 -15.05 8.93 -15.42
CA ALA A 306 -14.82 9.04 -16.86
C ALA A 306 -13.47 8.44 -17.28
N PHE A 307 -12.42 8.69 -16.50
CA PHE A 307 -11.08 8.12 -16.77
C PHE A 307 -11.08 6.59 -16.65
N GLN A 308 -11.73 6.05 -15.62
CA GLN A 308 -11.84 4.60 -15.38
C GLN A 308 -12.69 3.90 -16.43
N SER A 309 -13.76 4.56 -16.91
CA SER A 309 -14.61 4.01 -17.98
C SER A 309 -14.02 4.17 -19.40
N GLY A 310 -12.89 4.89 -19.53
CA GLY A 310 -12.23 5.15 -20.81
C GLY A 310 -12.79 6.33 -21.60
N ASP A 311 -13.71 7.13 -21.04
CA ASP A 311 -14.09 8.41 -21.65
C ASP A 311 -13.03 9.48 -21.37
N LEU A 312 -11.90 9.35 -22.07
CA LEU A 312 -10.76 10.24 -21.91
C LEU A 312 -11.09 11.70 -22.22
N LYS A 313 -12.06 11.94 -23.13
CA LYS A 313 -12.47 13.29 -23.50
C LYS A 313 -13.20 14.00 -22.33
N GLU A 314 -14.15 13.33 -21.71
CA GLU A 314 -14.84 13.88 -20.53
C GLU A 314 -13.86 14.02 -19.37
N ALA A 315 -13.04 13.01 -19.11
CA ALA A 315 -12.02 13.02 -18.07
C ALA A 315 -11.09 14.24 -18.23
N GLN A 316 -10.57 14.47 -19.44
CA GLN A 316 -9.69 15.62 -19.75
C GLN A 316 -10.37 16.95 -19.44
N GLN A 317 -11.61 17.13 -19.89
CA GLN A 317 -12.35 18.39 -19.67
C GLN A 317 -12.54 18.66 -18.17
N ARG A 318 -12.92 17.64 -17.40
CA ARG A 318 -13.15 17.78 -15.96
C ARG A 318 -11.86 17.99 -15.17
N PHE A 319 -10.79 17.23 -15.46
CA PHE A 319 -9.50 17.46 -14.82
C PHE A 319 -8.92 18.83 -15.16
N ALA A 320 -9.03 19.29 -16.42
CA ALA A 320 -8.60 20.62 -16.81
C ALA A 320 -9.38 21.73 -16.06
N ALA A 321 -10.68 21.55 -15.84
CA ALA A 321 -11.49 22.49 -15.06
C ALA A 321 -11.05 22.52 -13.59
N LEU A 322 -10.74 21.36 -12.98
CA LEU A 322 -10.23 21.28 -11.62
C LEU A 322 -8.87 21.98 -11.46
N VAL A 323 -7.97 21.81 -12.41
CA VAL A 323 -6.68 22.52 -12.42
C VAL A 323 -6.88 24.03 -12.60
N ALA A 324 -7.77 24.44 -13.50
CA ALA A 324 -8.07 25.87 -13.75
C ALA A 324 -8.74 26.58 -12.57
N ALA A 325 -9.47 25.85 -11.72
CA ALA A 325 -10.08 26.38 -10.50
C ALA A 325 -9.05 26.78 -9.43
N GLY A 326 -7.76 26.52 -9.65
CA GLY A 326 -6.67 26.91 -8.77
C GLY A 326 -6.54 26.08 -7.50
N ALA A 327 -7.24 24.95 -7.42
CA ALA A 327 -6.92 23.93 -6.45
C ALA A 327 -5.51 23.39 -6.78
N ASN A 328 -4.63 23.31 -5.78
CA ASN A 328 -3.31 22.66 -5.92
C ASN A 328 -3.56 21.16 -6.13
N ASN A 329 -3.87 20.78 -7.36
CA ASN A 329 -4.39 19.46 -7.68
C ASN A 329 -3.38 18.70 -8.55
N ASP A 330 -2.23 18.39 -7.94
CA ASP A 330 -1.16 17.60 -8.57
C ASP A 330 -1.70 16.31 -9.18
N THR A 331 -2.66 15.69 -8.51
CA THR A 331 -3.32 14.47 -8.99
C THR A 331 -4.11 14.72 -10.29
N ALA A 332 -4.89 15.80 -10.37
CA ALA A 332 -5.61 16.12 -11.61
C ALA A 332 -4.67 16.44 -12.76
N GLN A 333 -3.56 17.13 -12.48
CA GLN A 333 -2.52 17.41 -13.45
C GLN A 333 -1.83 16.13 -13.93
N LEU A 334 -1.60 15.17 -13.01
CA LEU A 334 -1.03 13.86 -13.34
C LEU A 334 -1.95 13.09 -14.29
N TYR A 335 -3.27 13.09 -14.04
CA TYR A 335 -4.24 12.46 -14.94
C TYR A 335 -4.29 13.13 -16.31
N LEU A 336 -4.13 14.46 -16.40
CA LEU A 336 -4.04 15.15 -17.69
C LEU A 336 -2.81 14.69 -18.49
N ALA A 337 -1.67 14.54 -17.83
CA ALA A 337 -0.46 13.99 -18.44
C ALA A 337 -0.67 12.54 -18.93
N ASP A 338 -1.31 11.70 -18.11
CA ASP A 338 -1.64 10.31 -18.47
C ASP A 338 -2.59 10.26 -19.66
N ILE A 339 -3.59 11.14 -19.72
CA ILE A 339 -4.53 11.23 -20.85
C ILE A 339 -3.78 11.61 -22.14
N ALA A 340 -2.89 12.62 -22.07
CA ALA A 340 -2.09 13.00 -23.22
C ALA A 340 -1.19 11.84 -23.73
N ALA A 341 -0.60 11.08 -22.81
CA ALA A 341 0.16 9.89 -23.16
C ALA A 341 -0.70 8.83 -23.87
N ARG A 342 -1.90 8.57 -23.37
CA ARG A 342 -2.87 7.62 -23.96
C ARG A 342 -3.42 8.08 -25.31
N ASP A 343 -3.58 9.39 -25.51
CA ASP A 343 -4.00 9.99 -26.79
C ASP A 343 -2.89 9.96 -27.84
N GLY A 344 -1.69 9.45 -27.50
CA GLY A 344 -0.54 9.34 -28.39
C GLY A 344 0.18 10.66 -28.64
N ASP A 345 0.07 11.62 -27.71
CA ASP A 345 0.81 12.87 -27.69
C ASP A 345 1.90 12.87 -26.60
N PRO A 346 3.03 12.18 -26.82
CA PRO A 346 4.09 12.06 -25.83
C PRO A 346 4.77 13.39 -25.51
N GLU A 347 4.77 14.37 -26.40
CA GLU A 347 5.40 15.66 -26.14
C GLU A 347 4.56 16.48 -25.15
N SER A 348 3.23 16.50 -25.34
CA SER A 348 2.31 17.12 -24.38
C SER A 348 2.36 16.42 -23.03
N ALA A 349 2.36 15.10 -23.01
CA ALA A 349 2.46 14.30 -21.78
C ALA A 349 3.74 14.64 -21.01
N LEU A 350 4.90 14.66 -21.65
CA LEU A 350 6.18 15.03 -21.05
C LEU A 350 6.16 16.47 -20.51
N ALA A 351 5.53 17.41 -21.23
CA ALA A 351 5.41 18.79 -20.77
C ALA A 351 4.56 18.90 -19.49
N GLU A 352 3.47 18.12 -19.41
CA GLU A 352 2.62 18.07 -18.22
C GLU A 352 3.32 17.37 -17.05
N TYR A 353 4.01 16.23 -17.25
CA TYR A 353 4.80 15.59 -16.19
C TYR A 353 5.89 16.52 -15.63
N ARG A 354 6.58 17.32 -16.47
CA ARG A 354 7.61 18.27 -16.01
C ARG A 354 7.07 19.30 -15.03
N ARG A 355 5.80 19.70 -15.15
CA ARG A 355 5.17 20.64 -14.20
C ARG A 355 5.01 20.05 -12.79
N LEU A 356 5.07 18.74 -12.68
CA LEU A 356 4.87 17.99 -11.44
C LEU A 356 6.19 17.59 -10.75
N TYR A 357 7.34 17.98 -11.29
CA TYR A 357 8.63 17.53 -10.75
C TYR A 357 8.94 18.07 -9.34
N ASP A 358 8.29 19.17 -8.91
CA ASP A 358 8.41 19.72 -7.56
C ASP A 358 7.10 19.61 -6.76
N SER A 359 6.30 18.59 -7.07
CA SER A 359 4.98 18.38 -6.49
C SER A 359 4.93 17.16 -5.57
N SER A 360 3.79 16.94 -4.91
CA SER A 360 3.54 15.75 -4.08
C SER A 360 3.58 14.43 -4.86
N VAL A 361 3.52 14.46 -6.19
CA VAL A 361 3.58 13.29 -7.08
C VAL A 361 4.86 13.24 -7.93
N ALA A 362 5.91 13.94 -7.48
CA ALA A 362 7.16 14.10 -8.21
C ALA A 362 7.82 12.79 -8.66
N VAL A 363 7.91 11.79 -7.79
CA VAL A 363 8.48 10.47 -8.11
C VAL A 363 7.65 9.77 -9.18
N THR A 364 6.32 9.77 -9.03
CA THR A 364 5.39 9.15 -10.00
C THR A 364 5.49 9.83 -11.36
N ALA A 365 5.50 11.17 -11.39
CA ALA A 365 5.60 11.94 -12.63
C ALA A 365 6.92 11.65 -13.38
N ARG A 366 8.05 11.55 -12.66
CA ARG A 366 9.34 11.20 -13.23
C ARG A 366 9.38 9.77 -13.77
N SER A 367 8.83 8.82 -13.02
CA SER A 367 8.76 7.42 -13.44
C SER A 367 7.96 7.27 -14.74
N ARG A 368 6.80 7.92 -14.84
CA ARG A 368 5.97 7.92 -16.05
C ARG A 368 6.63 8.64 -17.23
N ALA A 369 7.28 9.78 -16.98
CA ALA A 369 8.04 10.49 -18.01
C ALA A 369 9.22 9.66 -18.51
N ALA A 370 9.97 9.01 -17.62
CA ALA A 370 11.08 8.13 -17.98
C ALA A 370 10.60 6.93 -18.80
N ALA A 371 9.52 6.27 -18.39
CA ALA A 371 8.90 5.19 -19.14
C ALA A 371 8.51 5.64 -20.56
N LEU A 372 7.86 6.81 -20.68
CA LEU A 372 7.45 7.36 -21.97
C LEU A 372 8.65 7.70 -22.87
N LEU A 373 9.75 8.19 -22.32
CA LEU A 373 11.00 8.42 -23.06
C LEU A 373 11.61 7.12 -23.56
N LEU A 374 11.59 6.06 -22.73
CA LEU A 374 12.13 4.75 -23.09
C LEU A 374 11.26 3.96 -24.06
N ASP A 375 9.97 4.27 -24.16
CA ASP A 375 9.02 3.67 -25.10
C ASP A 375 9.11 4.23 -26.53
N ARG A 376 9.88 5.28 -26.75
CA ARG A 376 10.01 5.89 -28.08
C ARG A 376 10.58 4.88 -29.09
N PRO A 377 9.97 4.76 -30.30
CA PRO A 377 10.43 3.81 -31.33
C PRO A 377 11.89 4.02 -31.77
N ALA A 378 12.38 5.25 -31.68
CA ALA A 378 13.76 5.62 -31.99
C ALA A 378 14.56 5.89 -30.70
N ARG A 379 14.54 4.95 -29.76
CA ARG A 379 15.32 5.03 -28.52
C ARG A 379 16.81 5.18 -28.85
N THR A 380 17.41 6.26 -28.38
CA THR A 380 18.83 6.56 -28.49
C THR A 380 19.49 6.58 -27.12
N ASP A 381 20.84 6.51 -27.08
CA ASP A 381 21.56 6.67 -25.82
C ASP A 381 21.26 8.01 -25.14
N SER A 382 20.96 9.05 -25.92
CA SER A 382 20.57 10.37 -25.41
C SER A 382 19.21 10.31 -24.71
N THR A 383 18.20 9.68 -25.31
CA THR A 383 16.86 9.55 -24.68
C THR A 383 16.91 8.67 -23.43
N ARG A 384 17.74 7.63 -23.45
CA ARG A 384 17.99 6.81 -22.27
C ARG A 384 18.64 7.62 -21.15
N THR A 385 19.67 8.39 -21.48
CA THR A 385 20.35 9.27 -20.50
C THR A 385 19.36 10.29 -19.93
N GLU A 386 18.56 10.95 -20.79
CA GLU A 386 17.52 11.89 -20.34
C GLU A 386 16.54 11.21 -19.35
N ALA A 387 16.05 10.02 -19.67
CA ALA A 387 15.13 9.29 -18.81
C ALA A 387 15.71 8.99 -17.42
N LEU A 388 17.00 8.59 -17.35
CA LEU A 388 17.63 8.21 -16.08
C LEU A 388 18.06 9.43 -15.26
N THR A 389 18.46 10.53 -15.89
CA THR A 389 18.77 11.79 -15.20
C THR A 389 17.57 12.38 -14.46
N LEU A 390 16.34 12.08 -14.88
CA LEU A 390 15.13 12.52 -14.14
C LEU A 390 15.11 12.05 -12.69
N PHE A 391 15.66 10.88 -12.41
CA PHE A 391 15.76 10.34 -11.06
C PHE A 391 16.97 10.91 -10.33
N ASP A 392 18.13 10.94 -10.98
CA ASP A 392 19.41 11.34 -10.37
C ASP A 392 19.42 12.81 -9.94
N ASP A 393 18.85 13.71 -10.78
CA ASP A 393 18.73 15.14 -10.48
C ASP A 393 17.86 15.38 -9.22
N TYR A 394 16.73 14.68 -9.13
CA TYR A 394 15.83 14.83 -7.98
C TYR A 394 16.41 14.22 -6.70
N ALA A 395 17.08 13.07 -6.80
CA ALA A 395 17.75 12.45 -5.66
C ALA A 395 18.83 13.35 -5.07
N ALA A 396 19.55 14.11 -5.91
CA ALA A 396 20.58 15.05 -5.47
C ALA A 396 20.00 16.21 -4.63
N GLU A 397 18.77 16.64 -4.91
CA GLU A 397 18.08 17.72 -4.19
C GLU A 397 17.22 17.19 -3.03
N HIS A 398 16.80 15.92 -3.10
CA HIS A 398 15.89 15.24 -2.18
C HIS A 398 16.47 13.90 -1.69
N PRO A 399 17.50 13.94 -0.83
CA PRO A 399 18.12 12.70 -0.31
C PRO A 399 17.13 11.77 0.42
N GLU A 400 16.07 12.32 0.96
CA GLU A 400 15.00 11.56 1.63
C GLU A 400 14.20 10.67 0.66
N ALA A 401 14.17 11.00 -0.63
CA ALA A 401 13.48 10.22 -1.65
C ALA A 401 14.42 9.27 -2.41
N GLU A 402 15.70 9.22 -2.07
CA GLU A 402 16.72 8.48 -2.80
C GLU A 402 16.35 7.01 -3.00
N LEU A 403 15.87 6.36 -1.95
CA LEU A 403 15.48 4.95 -2.00
C LEU A 403 14.28 4.70 -2.91
N ASP A 404 13.21 5.48 -2.75
CA ASP A 404 12.00 5.37 -3.59
C ASP A 404 12.34 5.61 -5.07
N LEU A 405 13.24 6.55 -5.33
CA LEU A 405 13.71 6.85 -6.68
C LEU A 405 14.57 5.72 -7.25
N ALA A 406 15.44 5.11 -6.45
CA ALA A 406 16.26 3.98 -6.88
C ALA A 406 15.39 2.77 -7.23
N VAL A 407 14.39 2.45 -6.40
CA VAL A 407 13.42 1.39 -6.67
C VAL A 407 12.61 1.69 -7.93
N ALA A 408 12.07 2.90 -8.05
CA ALA A 408 11.31 3.31 -9.23
C ALA A 408 12.16 3.25 -10.52
N LYS A 409 13.41 3.71 -10.46
CA LYS A 409 14.38 3.65 -11.56
C LYS A 409 14.69 2.22 -11.95
N ALA A 410 14.85 1.31 -10.98
CA ALA A 410 15.12 -0.10 -11.22
C ALA A 410 13.94 -0.78 -11.94
N HIS A 411 12.70 -0.51 -11.54
CA HIS A 411 11.52 -1.02 -12.23
C HIS A 411 11.38 -0.47 -13.65
N VAL A 412 11.58 0.85 -13.84
CA VAL A 412 11.54 1.46 -15.17
C VAL A 412 12.58 0.81 -16.09
N LEU A 413 13.79 0.53 -15.61
CA LEU A 413 14.82 -0.19 -16.37
C LEU A 413 14.38 -1.62 -16.73
N ALA A 414 13.87 -2.36 -15.76
CA ALA A 414 13.43 -3.74 -15.96
C ALA A 414 12.27 -3.85 -16.96
N ASP A 415 11.25 -3.00 -16.84
CA ASP A 415 10.08 -2.95 -17.74
C ASP A 415 10.48 -2.62 -19.20
N HIS A 416 11.65 -2.03 -19.40
CA HIS A 416 12.18 -1.66 -20.72
C HIS A 416 13.34 -2.56 -21.20
N GLY A 417 13.47 -3.76 -20.60
CA GLY A 417 14.42 -4.79 -21.02
C GLY A 417 15.85 -4.62 -20.48
N GLU A 418 16.04 -3.77 -19.48
CA GLU A 418 17.33 -3.53 -18.82
C GLU A 418 17.33 -4.05 -17.37
N ALA A 419 16.74 -5.23 -17.16
CA ALA A 419 16.58 -5.81 -15.82
C ALA A 419 17.91 -5.96 -15.05
N GLU A 420 19.01 -6.32 -15.72
CA GLU A 420 20.32 -6.43 -15.07
C GLU A 420 20.80 -5.10 -14.51
N ALA A 421 20.59 -3.98 -15.22
CA ALA A 421 20.94 -2.65 -14.71
C ALA A 421 20.08 -2.28 -13.49
N GLY A 422 18.79 -2.65 -13.48
CA GLY A 422 17.93 -2.52 -12.32
C GLY A 422 18.41 -3.34 -11.13
N LEU A 423 18.83 -4.58 -11.37
CA LEU A 423 19.40 -5.46 -10.33
C LEU A 423 20.70 -4.91 -9.72
N GLU A 424 21.58 -4.36 -10.55
CA GLU A 424 22.82 -3.70 -10.08
C GLU A 424 22.51 -2.51 -9.18
N LEU A 425 21.52 -1.69 -9.56
CA LEU A 425 21.07 -0.55 -8.76
C LEU A 425 20.54 -1.00 -7.40
N LEU A 426 19.62 -1.98 -7.38
CA LEU A 426 19.07 -2.51 -6.12
C LEU A 426 20.13 -3.22 -5.26
N ALA A 427 21.15 -3.83 -5.87
CA ALA A 427 22.26 -4.42 -5.13
C ALA A 427 23.09 -3.34 -4.41
N ALA A 428 23.35 -2.20 -5.06
CA ALA A 428 24.04 -1.08 -4.43
C ALA A 428 23.21 -0.49 -3.26
N GLU A 429 21.89 -0.41 -3.42
CA GLU A 429 21.03 0.03 -2.32
C GLU A 429 21.00 -0.97 -1.15
N LEU A 430 21.06 -2.28 -1.40
CA LEU A 430 21.15 -3.29 -0.34
C LEU A 430 22.50 -3.25 0.42
N GLU A 431 23.57 -2.76 -0.18
CA GLU A 431 24.81 -2.49 0.53
C GLU A 431 24.66 -1.32 1.52
N ARG A 432 23.88 -0.30 1.16
CA ARG A 432 23.58 0.86 2.02
C ARG A 432 22.48 0.58 3.05
N HIS A 433 21.47 -0.18 2.66
CA HIS A 433 20.30 -0.55 3.46
C HIS A 433 20.18 -2.08 3.60
N PRO A 434 21.07 -2.73 4.39
CA PRO A 434 21.11 -4.18 4.51
C PRO A 434 19.78 -4.73 5.03
N GLN A 435 19.29 -5.79 4.39
CA GLN A 435 18.04 -6.46 4.75
C GLN A 435 16.78 -5.58 4.60
N HIS A 436 16.82 -4.50 3.80
CA HIS A 436 15.62 -3.70 3.55
C HIS A 436 14.56 -4.53 2.79
N PRO A 437 13.38 -4.75 3.40
CA PRO A 437 12.44 -5.75 2.87
C PRO A 437 11.88 -5.39 1.50
N THR A 438 11.59 -4.11 1.28
CA THR A 438 11.06 -3.64 -0.02
C THR A 438 12.11 -3.84 -1.12
N ILE A 439 13.37 -3.46 -0.90
CA ILE A 439 14.43 -3.64 -1.91
C ILE A 439 14.65 -5.12 -2.21
N GLN A 440 14.64 -5.98 -1.18
CA GLN A 440 14.78 -7.42 -1.36
C GLN A 440 13.61 -8.00 -2.16
N TYR A 441 12.38 -7.54 -1.90
CA TYR A 441 11.19 -7.94 -2.63
C TYR A 441 11.26 -7.48 -4.09
N ASP A 442 11.52 -6.21 -4.34
CA ASP A 442 11.60 -5.65 -5.70
C ASP A 442 12.74 -6.30 -6.50
N ARG A 443 13.87 -6.61 -5.83
CA ARG A 443 14.93 -7.39 -6.44
C ARG A 443 14.46 -8.78 -6.87
N ALA A 444 13.67 -9.47 -6.05
CA ALA A 444 13.12 -10.77 -6.40
C ALA A 444 12.16 -10.69 -7.60
N VAL A 445 11.33 -9.64 -7.67
CA VAL A 445 10.44 -9.38 -8.81
C VAL A 445 11.25 -9.12 -10.08
N ILE A 446 12.29 -8.29 -10.01
CA ILE A 446 13.13 -7.98 -11.19
C ILE A 446 13.97 -9.20 -11.62
N LEU A 447 14.39 -10.07 -10.68
CA LEU A 447 15.02 -11.36 -11.02
C LEU A 447 14.10 -12.24 -11.86
N ASP A 448 12.81 -12.27 -11.52
CA ASP A 448 11.81 -13.01 -12.29
C ASP A 448 11.64 -12.43 -13.70
N GLN A 449 11.49 -11.11 -13.82
CA GLN A 449 11.43 -10.40 -15.11
C GLN A 449 12.70 -10.62 -15.96
N ALA A 450 13.87 -10.78 -15.33
CA ALA A 450 15.13 -11.12 -16.00
C ALA A 450 15.23 -12.59 -16.44
N GLY A 451 14.22 -13.41 -16.14
CA GLY A 451 14.24 -14.86 -16.40
C GLY A 451 15.12 -15.66 -15.43
N ARG A 452 15.63 -15.03 -14.36
CA ARG A 452 16.45 -15.66 -13.32
C ARG A 452 15.56 -16.28 -12.23
N VAL A 453 14.62 -17.12 -12.66
CA VAL A 453 13.50 -17.65 -11.86
C VAL A 453 13.95 -18.33 -10.58
N HIS A 454 14.99 -19.19 -10.64
CA HIS A 454 15.48 -19.87 -9.42
C HIS A 454 16.01 -18.88 -8.38
N GLU A 455 16.70 -17.84 -8.82
CA GLU A 455 17.22 -16.81 -7.92
C GLU A 455 16.08 -15.95 -7.33
N SER A 456 15.02 -15.69 -8.09
CA SER A 456 13.81 -15.05 -7.61
C SER A 456 13.13 -15.89 -6.52
N VAL A 457 12.93 -17.18 -6.78
CA VAL A 457 12.36 -18.13 -5.81
C VAL A 457 13.20 -18.19 -4.54
N ASP A 458 14.53 -18.34 -4.65
CA ASP A 458 15.44 -18.36 -3.51
C ASP A 458 15.36 -17.07 -2.68
N ALA A 459 15.25 -15.91 -3.34
CA ALA A 459 15.12 -14.62 -2.68
C ALA A 459 13.78 -14.49 -1.93
N LEU A 460 12.69 -14.88 -2.56
CA LEU A 460 11.36 -14.89 -1.91
C LEU A 460 11.29 -15.90 -0.75
N GLU A 461 11.92 -17.06 -0.87
CA GLU A 461 12.03 -18.04 0.23
C GLU A 461 12.81 -17.49 1.43
N GLN A 462 13.91 -16.79 1.18
CA GLN A 462 14.69 -16.14 2.22
C GLN A 462 13.88 -15.04 2.94
N LEU A 463 13.12 -14.24 2.19
CA LEU A 463 12.21 -13.24 2.75
C LEU A 463 11.10 -13.90 3.58
N LEU A 464 10.47 -14.94 3.06
CA LEU A 464 9.42 -15.68 3.74
C LEU A 464 9.93 -16.38 5.01
N ALA A 465 11.17 -16.88 5.00
CA ALA A 465 11.80 -17.43 6.21
C ALA A 465 12.02 -16.38 7.31
N GLN A 466 12.21 -15.11 6.95
CA GLN A 466 12.31 -14.00 7.88
C GLN A 466 10.92 -13.52 8.35
N ARG A 467 9.90 -13.66 7.52
CA ARG A 467 8.51 -13.20 7.75
C ARG A 467 7.52 -14.30 7.38
N PRO A 468 7.45 -15.39 8.16
CA PRO A 468 6.74 -16.62 7.78
C PRO A 468 5.22 -16.47 7.66
N ASP A 469 4.64 -15.43 8.27
CA ASP A 469 3.20 -15.16 8.25
C ASP A 469 2.82 -13.99 7.33
N ASP A 470 3.74 -13.56 6.44
CA ASP A 470 3.50 -12.45 5.51
C ASP A 470 2.68 -12.94 4.30
N PRO A 471 1.39 -12.58 4.20
CA PRO A 471 0.53 -13.06 3.13
C PRO A 471 0.94 -12.56 1.74
N SER A 472 1.58 -11.39 1.66
CA SER A 472 2.06 -10.82 0.39
C SER A 472 3.23 -11.64 -0.15
N LEU A 473 4.16 -12.05 0.73
CA LEU A 473 5.28 -12.93 0.35
C LEU A 473 4.81 -14.34 0.00
N GLU A 474 3.82 -14.88 0.74
CA GLU A 474 3.22 -16.17 0.41
C GLU A 474 2.59 -16.14 -0.98
N ASN A 475 1.86 -15.07 -1.30
CA ASN A 475 1.27 -14.88 -2.61
C ASN A 475 2.34 -14.70 -3.71
N ALA A 476 3.33 -13.87 -3.48
CA ALA A 476 4.40 -13.62 -4.47
C ALA A 476 5.17 -14.88 -4.83
N LEU A 477 5.61 -15.64 -3.81
CA LEU A 477 6.29 -16.93 -4.04
C LEU A 477 5.36 -17.93 -4.73
N GLY A 478 4.10 -18.00 -4.31
CA GLY A 478 3.08 -18.86 -4.93
C GLY A 478 2.85 -18.51 -6.39
N TYR A 479 2.74 -17.23 -6.74
CA TYR A 479 2.58 -16.76 -8.11
C TYR A 479 3.80 -17.09 -8.98
N THR A 480 5.02 -16.76 -8.53
CA THR A 480 6.25 -17.07 -9.26
C THR A 480 6.37 -18.57 -9.54
N LEU A 481 6.11 -19.42 -8.54
CA LEU A 481 6.09 -20.87 -8.75
C LEU A 481 5.03 -21.30 -9.77
N ALA A 482 3.83 -20.72 -9.70
CA ALA A 482 2.74 -21.06 -10.61
C ALA A 482 3.04 -20.62 -12.04
N ASP A 483 3.50 -19.40 -12.24
CA ASP A 483 3.76 -18.85 -13.58
C ASP A 483 4.82 -19.65 -14.32
N HIS A 484 5.82 -20.14 -13.64
CA HIS A 484 6.85 -21.02 -14.21
C HIS A 484 6.50 -22.52 -14.13
N SER A 485 5.28 -22.89 -13.71
CA SER A 485 4.83 -24.28 -13.55
C SER A 485 5.72 -25.11 -12.61
N LEU A 486 6.31 -24.47 -11.62
CA LEU A 486 7.12 -25.10 -10.59
C LEU A 486 6.26 -25.45 -9.39
N GLU A 487 6.46 -26.61 -8.80
CA GLU A 487 5.84 -27.03 -7.53
C GLU A 487 4.36 -26.58 -7.34
N LEU A 488 3.51 -26.74 -8.36
CA LEU A 488 2.11 -26.24 -8.37
C LEU A 488 1.31 -26.58 -7.10
N PRO A 489 1.46 -27.77 -6.45
CA PRO A 489 0.77 -28.02 -5.18
C PRO A 489 1.25 -27.12 -4.04
N ARG A 490 2.54 -26.77 -4.00
CA ARG A 490 3.12 -25.83 -3.03
C ARG A 490 2.65 -24.41 -3.31
N ALA A 491 2.65 -24.00 -4.57
CA ALA A 491 2.12 -22.72 -5.01
C ALA A 491 0.67 -22.51 -4.54
N GLU A 492 -0.20 -23.50 -4.78
CA GLU A 492 -1.59 -23.45 -4.31
C GLU A 492 -1.69 -23.35 -2.79
N SER A 493 -0.85 -24.06 -2.05
CA SER A 493 -0.85 -24.03 -0.58
C SER A 493 -0.46 -22.64 -0.06
N LEU A 494 0.57 -22.03 -0.63
CA LEU A 494 1.04 -20.67 -0.27
C LEU A 494 -0.05 -19.63 -0.53
N ILE A 495 -0.60 -19.60 -1.73
CA ILE A 495 -1.65 -18.65 -2.10
C ILE A 495 -2.90 -18.82 -1.24
N ARG A 496 -3.29 -20.06 -0.92
CA ARG A 496 -4.42 -20.32 -0.02
C ARG A 496 -4.18 -19.82 1.39
N ARG A 497 -2.95 -19.87 1.90
CA ARG A 497 -2.62 -19.29 3.20
C ARG A 497 -2.75 -17.76 3.14
N ALA A 498 -2.22 -17.12 2.10
CA ALA A 498 -2.43 -15.69 1.89
C ALA A 498 -3.93 -15.32 1.89
N LEU A 499 -4.76 -16.08 1.17
CA LEU A 499 -6.20 -15.88 1.13
C LEU A 499 -6.93 -16.16 2.46
N THR A 500 -6.30 -16.78 3.46
CA THR A 500 -6.88 -16.85 4.81
C THR A 500 -6.83 -15.54 5.55
N VAL A 501 -5.87 -14.68 5.22
CA VAL A 501 -5.66 -13.36 5.84
C VAL A 501 -6.34 -12.26 5.02
N MET A 502 -6.28 -12.35 3.70
CA MET A 502 -6.84 -11.39 2.75
C MET A 502 -7.77 -12.09 1.72
N PRO A 503 -8.96 -12.55 2.15
CA PRO A 503 -9.78 -13.49 1.39
C PRO A 503 -10.34 -12.95 0.07
N ASP A 504 -10.42 -11.64 -0.07
CA ASP A 504 -10.94 -10.95 -1.24
C ASP A 504 -9.85 -10.15 -1.96
N ASN A 505 -8.56 -10.42 -1.70
CA ASN A 505 -7.46 -9.76 -2.41
C ASN A 505 -7.44 -10.19 -3.88
N PRO A 506 -7.59 -9.26 -4.84
CA PRO A 506 -7.71 -9.60 -6.26
C PRO A 506 -6.45 -10.24 -6.81
N ALA A 507 -5.25 -9.80 -6.39
CA ALA A 507 -3.99 -10.39 -6.82
C ALA A 507 -3.80 -11.83 -6.32
N ALA A 508 -4.21 -12.11 -5.08
CA ALA A 508 -4.13 -13.47 -4.55
C ALA A 508 -5.19 -14.40 -5.17
N LEU A 509 -6.37 -13.88 -5.51
CA LEU A 509 -7.39 -14.60 -6.28
C LEU A 509 -6.93 -14.87 -7.71
N ASP A 510 -6.29 -13.90 -8.36
CA ASP A 510 -5.68 -14.06 -9.69
C ASP A 510 -4.61 -15.16 -9.66
N SER A 511 -3.68 -15.07 -8.72
CA SER A 511 -2.66 -16.11 -8.50
C SER A 511 -3.25 -17.50 -8.30
N LEU A 512 -4.35 -17.63 -7.53
CA LEU A 512 -5.05 -18.91 -7.35
C LEU A 512 -5.69 -19.40 -8.65
N GLY A 513 -6.33 -18.50 -9.40
CA GLY A 513 -6.88 -18.78 -10.71
C GLY A 513 -5.80 -19.25 -11.68
N TRP A 514 -4.64 -18.57 -11.65
CA TRP A 514 -3.49 -18.94 -12.48
C TRP A 514 -2.93 -20.32 -12.13
N VAL A 515 -2.80 -20.68 -10.85
CA VAL A 515 -2.45 -22.05 -10.43
C VAL A 515 -3.43 -23.08 -11.01
N HIS A 516 -4.75 -22.82 -10.93
CA HIS A 516 -5.75 -23.72 -11.51
C HIS A 516 -5.58 -23.85 -13.02
N PHE A 517 -5.32 -22.74 -13.72
CA PHE A 517 -5.05 -22.74 -15.15
C PHE A 517 -3.82 -23.58 -15.49
N ARG A 518 -2.69 -23.36 -14.80
CA ARG A 518 -1.44 -24.12 -15.03
C ARG A 518 -1.58 -25.61 -14.71
N ARG A 519 -2.55 -26.00 -13.90
CA ARG A 519 -2.92 -27.40 -13.63
C ARG A 519 -3.88 -27.99 -14.67
N GLY A 520 -4.31 -27.20 -15.67
CA GLY A 520 -5.27 -27.62 -16.69
C GLY A 520 -6.73 -27.56 -16.24
N GLU A 521 -7.03 -26.93 -15.12
CA GLU A 521 -8.37 -26.77 -14.53
C GLU A 521 -9.06 -25.50 -15.07
N ALA A 522 -9.10 -25.31 -16.40
CA ALA A 522 -9.44 -24.03 -17.06
C ALA A 522 -10.80 -23.44 -16.62
N ARG A 523 -11.83 -24.26 -16.38
CA ARG A 523 -13.14 -23.76 -15.90
C ARG A 523 -13.04 -23.19 -14.49
N ARG A 524 -12.39 -23.92 -13.59
CA ARG A 524 -12.17 -23.49 -12.21
C ARG A 524 -11.29 -22.23 -12.15
N ALA A 525 -10.30 -22.14 -13.04
CA ALA A 525 -9.52 -20.93 -13.24
C ALA A 525 -10.40 -19.76 -13.61
N ALA A 526 -11.28 -19.92 -14.63
CA ALA A 526 -12.18 -18.86 -15.07
C ALA A 526 -13.10 -18.36 -13.94
N ASP A 527 -13.70 -19.27 -13.15
CA ASP A 527 -14.58 -18.92 -12.02
C ASP A 527 -13.82 -18.10 -10.94
N THR A 528 -12.55 -18.43 -10.69
CA THR A 528 -11.73 -17.74 -9.69
C THR A 528 -11.28 -16.38 -10.21
N LEU A 529 -10.87 -16.30 -11.48
CA LEU A 529 -10.42 -15.07 -12.15
C LEU A 529 -11.56 -14.08 -12.39
N GLU A 530 -12.77 -14.55 -12.66
CA GLU A 530 -13.98 -13.73 -12.72
C GLU A 530 -14.18 -12.98 -11.41
N ARG A 531 -14.04 -13.68 -10.29
CA ARG A 531 -14.15 -13.07 -8.95
C ARG A 531 -13.03 -12.06 -8.69
N ALA A 532 -11.80 -12.34 -9.10
CA ALA A 532 -10.69 -11.40 -9.01
C ALA A 532 -10.96 -10.12 -9.82
N TYR A 533 -11.40 -10.30 -11.07
CA TYR A 533 -11.69 -9.20 -11.98
C TYR A 533 -12.89 -8.35 -11.55
N ALA A 534 -13.88 -8.94 -10.90
CA ALA A 534 -15.01 -8.20 -10.33
C ALA A 534 -14.60 -7.25 -9.19
N ILE A 535 -13.49 -7.52 -8.51
CA ILE A 535 -12.95 -6.67 -7.44
C ILE A 535 -12.00 -5.61 -8.01
N ASP A 536 -11.14 -6.02 -8.93
CA ASP A 536 -10.18 -5.13 -9.59
C ASP A 536 -10.14 -5.42 -11.10
N HIS A 537 -10.51 -4.41 -11.89
CA HIS A 537 -10.52 -4.49 -13.35
C HIS A 537 -9.11 -4.34 -13.96
N ASP A 538 -8.11 -4.93 -13.34
CA ASP A 538 -6.73 -4.93 -13.81
C ASP A 538 -6.59 -5.69 -15.14
N ALA A 539 -5.70 -5.19 -16.01
CA ALA A 539 -5.49 -5.75 -17.36
C ALA A 539 -4.81 -7.12 -17.35
N GLU A 540 -3.98 -7.41 -16.33
CA GLU A 540 -3.33 -8.71 -16.19
C GLU A 540 -4.33 -9.77 -15.75
N ILE A 541 -5.19 -9.43 -14.77
CA ILE A 541 -6.31 -10.30 -14.37
C ILE A 541 -7.23 -10.59 -15.56
N ALA A 542 -7.53 -9.57 -16.39
CA ALA A 542 -8.31 -9.75 -17.61
C ALA A 542 -7.60 -10.65 -18.65
N ALA A 543 -6.28 -10.54 -18.75
CA ALA A 543 -5.48 -11.39 -19.63
C ALA A 543 -5.59 -12.86 -19.21
N HIS A 544 -5.37 -13.16 -17.94
CA HIS A 544 -5.48 -14.49 -17.36
C HIS A 544 -6.91 -15.05 -17.46
N TRP A 545 -7.92 -14.23 -17.11
CA TRP A 545 -9.32 -14.66 -17.18
C TRP A 545 -9.74 -14.99 -18.60
N GLY A 546 -9.44 -14.12 -19.56
CA GLY A 546 -9.74 -14.37 -20.96
C GLY A 546 -9.01 -15.61 -21.52
N GLU A 547 -7.77 -15.89 -21.09
CA GLU A 547 -7.03 -17.09 -21.45
C GLU A 547 -7.71 -18.35 -20.88
N ALA A 548 -8.13 -18.33 -19.62
CA ALA A 548 -8.87 -19.42 -18.99
C ALA A 548 -10.22 -19.69 -19.68
N LEU A 549 -10.98 -18.62 -20.00
CA LEU A 549 -12.22 -18.71 -20.79
C LEU A 549 -11.98 -19.30 -22.18
N TRP A 550 -10.94 -18.84 -22.87
CA TRP A 550 -10.62 -19.33 -24.22
C TRP A 550 -10.32 -20.82 -24.21
N VAL A 551 -9.48 -21.28 -23.31
CA VAL A 551 -9.08 -22.68 -23.17
C VAL A 551 -10.26 -23.56 -22.69
N SER A 552 -11.15 -23.03 -21.87
CA SER A 552 -12.37 -23.75 -21.44
C SER A 552 -13.44 -23.87 -22.54
N GLY A 553 -13.27 -23.19 -23.68
CA GLY A 553 -14.19 -23.19 -24.81
C GLY A 553 -15.13 -21.97 -24.87
N ALA A 554 -15.12 -21.06 -23.90
CA ALA A 554 -15.94 -19.85 -23.85
C ALA A 554 -15.33 -18.67 -24.65
N GLN A 555 -14.88 -18.93 -25.88
CA GLN A 555 -14.11 -17.97 -26.70
C GLN A 555 -14.84 -16.63 -26.96
N GLY A 556 -16.17 -16.67 -27.08
CA GLY A 556 -16.96 -15.44 -27.26
C GLY A 556 -16.91 -14.52 -26.04
N GLU A 557 -16.84 -15.10 -24.86
CA GLU A 557 -16.71 -14.39 -23.60
C GLU A 557 -15.28 -13.86 -23.39
N ALA A 558 -14.27 -14.68 -23.66
CA ALA A 558 -12.87 -14.24 -23.66
C ALA A 558 -12.66 -12.98 -24.50
N ARG A 559 -13.23 -12.94 -25.73
CA ARG A 559 -13.15 -11.75 -26.60
C ARG A 559 -13.79 -10.52 -25.97
N ARG A 560 -14.95 -10.68 -25.28
CA ARG A 560 -15.63 -9.56 -24.61
C ARG A 560 -14.79 -9.02 -23.46
N VAL A 561 -14.26 -9.92 -22.62
CA VAL A 561 -13.40 -9.55 -21.48
C VAL A 561 -12.17 -8.77 -21.96
N TRP A 562 -11.44 -9.32 -22.94
CA TRP A 562 -10.25 -8.66 -23.48
C TRP A 562 -10.57 -7.31 -24.15
N ALA A 563 -11.67 -7.23 -24.88
CA ALA A 563 -12.08 -5.97 -25.54
C ALA A 563 -12.44 -4.90 -24.49
N ALA A 564 -13.17 -5.25 -23.44
CA ALA A 564 -13.51 -4.33 -22.37
C ALA A 564 -12.27 -3.86 -21.59
N ALA A 565 -11.34 -4.77 -21.29
CA ALA A 565 -10.11 -4.44 -20.60
C ALA A 565 -9.18 -3.56 -21.45
N LEU A 566 -9.07 -3.82 -22.77
CA LEU A 566 -8.29 -2.98 -23.70
C LEU A 566 -8.90 -1.58 -23.86
N ALA A 567 -10.24 -1.44 -23.77
CA ALA A 567 -10.88 -0.13 -23.80
C ALA A 567 -10.51 0.71 -22.55
N ARG A 568 -10.37 0.08 -21.39
CA ARG A 568 -9.96 0.73 -20.14
C ARG A 568 -8.46 0.99 -20.07
N GLN A 569 -7.65 0.03 -20.48
CA GLN A 569 -6.18 0.05 -20.40
C GLN A 569 -5.57 -0.29 -21.77
N PRO A 570 -5.68 0.62 -22.74
CA PRO A 570 -5.25 0.37 -24.12
C PRO A 570 -3.74 0.15 -24.26
N ASP A 571 -2.94 0.57 -23.27
CA ASP A 571 -1.48 0.48 -23.30
C ASP A 571 -0.91 -0.73 -22.56
N SER A 572 -1.77 -1.59 -21.98
CA SER A 572 -1.31 -2.80 -21.30
C SER A 572 -0.59 -3.75 -22.26
N ARG A 573 0.73 -3.86 -22.10
CA ARG A 573 1.57 -4.77 -22.89
C ARG A 573 1.24 -6.24 -22.62
N PRO A 574 1.06 -6.71 -21.37
CA PRO A 574 0.69 -8.10 -21.09
C PRO A 574 -0.63 -8.51 -21.75
N LEU A 575 -1.66 -7.65 -21.64
CA LEU A 575 -2.97 -7.91 -22.23
C LEU A 575 -2.88 -7.95 -23.76
N LYS A 576 -2.20 -6.98 -24.41
CA LYS A 576 -1.99 -6.99 -25.87
C LYS A 576 -1.25 -8.24 -26.32
N ALA A 577 -0.21 -8.65 -25.61
CA ALA A 577 0.57 -9.85 -25.93
C ALA A 577 -0.30 -11.11 -25.83
N THR A 578 -1.11 -11.22 -24.76
CA THR A 578 -2.06 -12.32 -24.59
C THR A 578 -3.08 -12.35 -25.72
N VAL A 579 -3.74 -11.23 -26.01
CA VAL A 579 -4.73 -11.15 -27.10
C VAL A 579 -4.12 -11.53 -28.45
N ALA A 580 -2.94 -11.03 -28.79
CA ALA A 580 -2.26 -11.35 -30.05
C ALA A 580 -1.92 -12.84 -30.17
N ARG A 581 -1.63 -13.53 -29.09
CA ARG A 581 -1.36 -14.98 -29.06
C ARG A 581 -2.59 -15.81 -29.46
N PHE A 582 -3.79 -15.37 -29.06
CA PHE A 582 -5.04 -16.09 -29.32
C PHE A 582 -5.82 -15.56 -30.53
N ILE A 583 -5.66 -14.29 -30.85
CA ILE A 583 -6.35 -13.59 -31.94
C ILE A 583 -5.32 -12.79 -32.75
N PRO A 584 -4.51 -13.46 -33.58
CA PRO A 584 -3.41 -12.81 -34.34
C PRO A 584 -3.86 -11.66 -35.28
N ASP A 585 -5.12 -11.66 -35.69
CA ASP A 585 -5.71 -10.68 -36.62
C ASP A 585 -6.52 -9.58 -35.91
N ALA A 586 -6.50 -9.54 -34.58
CA ALA A 586 -7.15 -8.45 -33.81
C ALA A 586 -6.33 -7.15 -33.99
N LYS A 587 -6.81 -6.28 -34.90
CA LYS A 587 -6.31 -4.91 -35.08
C LYS A 587 -7.12 -3.92 -34.28
#